data_478b43420f9f3f280f1cb85b2f5d926e
#
_entry.id   478b43420f9f3f280f1cb85b2f5d926e
#
_cell.length_a   1.000
_cell.length_b   1.000
_cell.length_c   1.000
_cell.angle_alpha   90.00
_cell.angle_beta   90.00
_cell.angle_gamma   90.00
#
_symmetry.space_group_name_H-M   'P 1'
#
loop_
_entity.id
_entity.type
_entity.pdbx_description
1 polymer ?
#
loop_
_entity_poly.entity_id
_entity_poly.type
_entity_poly.pdbx_seq_one_letter_code
_entity_poly.pdbx_strand_id
1 'polypeptide(L)'
;MPLLYTVYIAFTNFSGEHLLSQDRVRAWFAQDAYAPRDDRLSFRLHPAAAPGQYQIVVPMGNGDLGPKLLISRPFTPVEAAAGQPVTLALNLAAPTAKALPLRDVVAARPWLNAARFSFPGSPVPLRLVSLRALGFRLPLWNEDGDKLVHAVTGQILVPDPARGNYVDEKSGEPVGPGWRVWIGTENFRLIFRDPAIRAPFLKIFGWNVAFA
;
A
#
# COMPACT_ATOMS: atom_id res chain seq x y z
N MET A 1 -32.77 6.16 -5.99
CA MET A 1 -33.19 5.67 -7.31
C MET A 1 -32.55 4.31 -7.62
N PRO A 2 -32.97 3.21 -6.96
CA PRO A 2 -32.29 1.91 -7.13
C PRO A 2 -32.40 1.34 -8.54
N LEU A 3 -33.58 1.49 -9.18
CA LEU A 3 -33.86 0.92 -10.49
C LEU A 3 -32.94 1.47 -11.61
N LEU A 4 -32.73 2.79 -11.65
CA LEU A 4 -31.87 3.41 -12.67
C LEU A 4 -30.41 2.95 -12.52
N TYR A 5 -29.96 2.76 -11.28
CA TYR A 5 -28.63 2.23 -11.01
C TYR A 5 -28.49 0.77 -11.45
N THR A 6 -29.51 -0.06 -11.18
CA THR A 6 -29.54 -1.46 -11.62
C THR A 6 -29.51 -1.55 -13.15
N VAL A 7 -30.27 -0.73 -13.84
CA VAL A 7 -30.23 -0.66 -15.31
C VAL A 7 -28.84 -0.23 -15.79
N TYR A 8 -28.26 0.79 -15.17
CA TYR A 8 -26.92 1.27 -15.54
C TYR A 8 -25.86 0.18 -15.40
N ILE A 9 -25.80 -0.55 -14.27
CA ILE A 9 -24.79 -1.59 -14.06
C ILE A 9 -24.95 -2.76 -15.05
N ALA A 10 -26.16 -3.04 -15.55
CA ALA A 10 -26.38 -4.09 -16.54
C ALA A 10 -25.65 -3.87 -17.87
N PHE A 11 -25.26 -2.63 -18.16
CA PHE A 11 -24.47 -2.26 -19.34
C PHE A 11 -22.96 -2.12 -19.05
N THR A 12 -22.51 -2.48 -17.87
CA THR A 12 -21.11 -2.41 -17.45
C THR A 12 -20.56 -3.80 -17.13
N ASN A 13 -19.23 -3.90 -17.03
CA ASN A 13 -18.54 -5.11 -16.56
C ASN A 13 -18.61 -5.28 -15.03
N PHE A 14 -19.62 -4.71 -14.36
CA PHE A 14 -19.76 -4.75 -12.90
C PHE A 14 -19.72 -6.18 -12.37
N SER A 15 -18.73 -6.47 -11.55
CA SER A 15 -18.51 -7.78 -10.91
C SER A 15 -17.74 -7.58 -9.61
N GLY A 16 -17.48 -8.65 -8.87
CA GLY A 16 -16.64 -8.59 -7.67
C GLY A 16 -15.23 -8.05 -7.92
N GLU A 17 -14.72 -8.18 -9.15
CA GLU A 17 -13.38 -7.70 -9.54
C GLU A 17 -13.39 -6.28 -10.11
N HIS A 18 -14.56 -5.74 -10.54
CA HIS A 18 -14.71 -4.46 -11.22
C HIS A 18 -15.59 -3.47 -10.43
N LEU A 19 -15.36 -3.38 -9.13
CA LEU A 19 -16.12 -2.49 -8.23
C LEU A 19 -15.59 -1.06 -8.20
N LEU A 20 -14.31 -0.88 -8.50
CA LEU A 20 -13.60 0.38 -8.34
C LEU A 20 -13.75 1.29 -9.57
N SER A 21 -13.41 2.57 -9.40
CA SER A 21 -13.07 3.45 -10.53
C SER A 21 -11.59 3.26 -10.90
N GLN A 22 -11.19 3.66 -12.11
CA GLN A 22 -9.80 3.60 -12.56
C GLN A 22 -8.86 4.34 -11.60
N ASP A 23 -9.25 5.54 -11.13
CA ASP A 23 -8.44 6.31 -10.17
C ASP A 23 -8.24 5.57 -8.84
N ARG A 24 -9.27 4.85 -8.38
CA ARG A 24 -9.14 4.02 -7.16
C ARG A 24 -8.24 2.81 -7.38
N VAL A 25 -8.24 2.23 -8.56
CA VAL A 25 -7.31 1.15 -8.91
C VAL A 25 -5.88 1.69 -8.95
N ARG A 26 -5.63 2.86 -9.55
CA ARG A 26 -4.32 3.53 -9.49
C ARG A 26 -3.90 3.80 -8.04
N ALA A 27 -4.78 4.37 -7.24
CA ALA A 27 -4.51 4.61 -5.82
C ALA A 27 -4.24 3.32 -5.04
N TRP A 28 -4.84 2.18 -5.42
CA TRP A 28 -4.56 0.88 -4.85
C TRP A 28 -3.12 0.44 -5.16
N PHE A 29 -2.67 0.52 -6.41
CA PHE A 29 -1.28 0.24 -6.78
C PHE A 29 -0.28 1.20 -6.12
N ALA A 30 -0.64 2.49 -5.97
CA ALA A 30 0.21 3.47 -5.30
C ALA A 30 0.41 3.21 -3.80
N GLN A 31 -0.47 2.41 -3.16
CA GLN A 31 -0.31 2.01 -1.76
C GLN A 31 0.69 0.86 -1.59
N ASP A 32 0.95 0.10 -2.65
CA ASP A 32 1.94 -0.94 -2.62
C ASP A 32 3.33 -0.34 -2.48
N ALA A 33 4.04 -0.79 -1.46
CA ALA A 33 5.38 -0.32 -1.17
C ALA A 33 6.29 -1.48 -0.79
N TYR A 34 7.52 -1.41 -1.24
CA TYR A 34 8.55 -2.36 -0.86
C TYR A 34 9.65 -1.68 -0.05
N ALA A 35 10.40 -2.48 0.69
CA ALA A 35 11.56 -2.03 1.42
C ALA A 35 12.79 -2.82 0.91
N PRO A 36 13.72 -2.16 0.22
CA PRO A 36 14.96 -2.78 -0.22
C PRO A 36 15.66 -3.47 0.96
N ARG A 37 16.26 -4.62 0.73
CA ARG A 37 16.93 -5.37 1.81
C ARG A 37 18.22 -4.71 2.23
N ASP A 38 18.95 -4.15 1.28
CA ASP A 38 20.27 -3.56 1.47
C ASP A 38 20.22 -2.22 2.23
N ASP A 39 19.07 -1.55 2.20
CA ASP A 39 18.84 -0.26 2.89
C ASP A 39 18.24 -0.41 4.28
N ARG A 40 18.22 -1.62 4.83
CA ARG A 40 17.68 -1.87 6.18
C ARG A 40 18.71 -1.52 7.24
N LEU A 41 18.33 -0.57 8.08
CA LEU A 41 19.13 -0.10 9.20
C LEU A 41 18.60 -0.72 10.50
N SER A 42 19.45 -1.45 11.21
CA SER A 42 19.07 -1.94 12.53
C SER A 42 18.86 -0.78 13.50
N PHE A 43 17.90 -0.88 14.39
CA PHE A 43 17.68 0.17 15.38
C PHE A 43 17.48 -0.41 16.79
N ARG A 44 17.63 0.46 17.78
CA ARG A 44 17.28 0.21 19.17
C ARG A 44 16.41 1.34 19.68
N LEU A 45 15.37 0.99 20.43
CA LEU A 45 14.48 1.94 21.08
C LEU A 45 14.96 2.15 22.53
N HIS A 46 15.18 3.39 22.90
CA HIS A 46 15.63 3.78 24.23
C HIS A 46 14.57 4.69 24.89
N PRO A 47 14.36 4.61 26.20
CA PRO A 47 13.64 5.65 26.91
C PRO A 47 14.48 6.93 26.89
N ALA A 48 13.82 8.09 26.76
CA ALA A 48 14.46 9.40 26.88
C ALA A 48 14.47 9.87 28.36
N ALA A 49 15.10 11.02 28.60
CA ALA A 49 15.21 11.57 29.97
C ALA A 49 13.82 11.91 30.57
N ALA A 50 12.88 12.38 29.77
CA ALA A 50 11.53 12.68 30.22
C ALA A 50 10.64 11.42 30.20
N PRO A 51 9.81 11.18 31.20
CA PRO A 51 8.88 10.04 31.25
C PRO A 51 7.94 10.03 30.03
N GLY A 52 7.73 8.85 29.45
CA GLY A 52 6.85 8.67 28.29
C GLY A 52 7.44 9.15 26.95
N GLN A 53 8.69 9.60 26.95
CA GLN A 53 9.42 9.91 25.72
C GLN A 53 10.42 8.81 25.37
N TYR A 54 10.67 8.67 24.07
CA TYR A 54 11.55 7.67 23.51
C TYR A 54 12.56 8.28 22.53
N GLN A 55 13.65 7.57 22.30
CA GLN A 55 14.64 7.87 21.28
C GLN A 55 14.96 6.61 20.49
N ILE A 56 15.17 6.77 19.18
CA ILE A 56 15.70 5.69 18.34
C ILE A 56 17.17 5.93 18.11
N VAL A 57 17.94 4.86 18.22
CA VAL A 57 19.36 4.81 17.93
C VAL A 57 19.61 3.84 16.78
N VAL A 58 20.21 4.32 15.71
CA VAL A 58 20.59 3.53 14.53
C VAL A 58 22.10 3.53 14.43
N PRO A 59 22.77 2.38 14.62
CA PRO A 59 24.22 2.27 14.43
C PRO A 59 24.56 2.34 12.94
N MET A 60 25.49 3.24 12.57
CA MET A 60 25.93 3.46 11.19
C MET A 60 27.33 2.86 10.92
N GLY A 61 27.86 2.04 11.84
CA GLY A 61 29.20 1.48 11.76
C GLY A 61 30.24 2.26 12.59
N ASN A 62 31.50 1.83 12.52
CA ASN A 62 32.61 2.49 13.20
C ASN A 62 33.30 3.48 12.24
N GLY A 63 33.43 4.73 12.64
CA GLY A 63 34.27 5.72 11.97
C GLY A 63 35.61 5.88 12.71
N ASP A 64 36.51 6.69 12.15
CA ASP A 64 37.86 6.96 12.72
C ASP A 64 37.83 7.55 14.14
N LEU A 65 36.70 8.19 14.51
CA LEU A 65 36.49 8.81 15.83
C LEU A 65 35.55 8.02 16.76
N GLY A 66 35.27 6.75 16.42
CA GLY A 66 34.37 5.89 17.21
C GLY A 66 33.05 5.54 16.51
N PRO A 67 32.07 4.95 17.21
CA PRO A 67 30.83 4.51 16.61
C PRO A 67 30.00 5.72 16.13
N LYS A 68 29.65 5.71 14.85
CA LYS A 68 28.70 6.68 14.28
C LYS A 68 27.28 6.20 14.54
N LEU A 69 26.47 7.01 15.21
CA LEU A 69 25.11 6.70 15.55
C LEU A 69 24.17 7.78 14.97
N LEU A 70 23.08 7.38 14.37
CA LEU A 70 21.95 8.29 14.15
C LEU A 70 21.01 8.19 15.34
N ILE A 71 20.80 9.30 16.03
CA ILE A 71 19.95 9.35 17.22
C ILE A 71 18.80 10.31 16.93
N SER A 72 17.57 9.90 17.25
CA SER A 72 16.43 10.77 17.12
C SER A 72 16.40 11.82 18.23
N ARG A 73 15.76 12.97 17.96
CA ARG A 73 15.26 13.78 19.07
C ARG A 73 14.35 12.94 19.97
N PRO A 74 14.16 13.28 21.25
CA PRO A 74 13.11 12.68 22.06
C PRO A 74 11.73 12.91 21.40
N PHE A 75 10.88 11.88 21.43
CA PHE A 75 9.52 11.96 20.88
C PHE A 75 8.56 11.12 21.71
N THR A 76 7.28 11.46 21.64
CA THR A 76 6.20 10.73 22.32
C THR A 76 5.51 9.75 21.38
N PRO A 77 4.84 8.70 21.91
CA PRO A 77 3.98 7.82 21.11
C PRO A 77 2.88 8.57 20.34
N VAL A 78 2.37 9.67 20.90
CA VAL A 78 1.31 10.48 20.26
C VAL A 78 1.86 11.20 19.02
N GLU A 79 3.03 11.82 19.11
CA GLU A 79 3.70 12.46 17.96
C GLU A 79 3.99 11.44 16.85
N ALA A 80 4.51 10.26 17.25
CA ALA A 80 4.80 9.18 16.32
C ALA A 80 3.53 8.63 15.64
N ALA A 81 2.46 8.41 16.40
CA ALA A 81 1.17 7.93 15.89
C ALA A 81 0.52 8.95 14.94
N ALA A 82 0.70 10.25 15.19
CA ALA A 82 0.26 11.32 14.30
C ALA A 82 1.09 11.41 13.00
N GLY A 83 2.14 10.59 12.85
CA GLY A 83 3.03 10.60 11.68
C GLY A 83 3.88 11.86 11.56
N GLN A 84 4.05 12.61 12.66
CA GLN A 84 4.93 13.77 12.69
C GLN A 84 6.37 13.33 12.43
N PRO A 85 7.16 14.10 11.65
CA PRO A 85 8.53 13.72 11.34
C PRO A 85 9.42 13.83 12.59
N VAL A 86 10.09 12.73 12.90
CA VAL A 86 11.07 12.63 13.97
C VAL A 86 12.46 12.71 13.34
N THR A 87 13.18 13.80 13.61
CA THR A 87 14.51 14.02 13.01
C THR A 87 15.54 13.14 13.69
N LEU A 88 16.38 12.50 12.88
CA LEU A 88 17.59 11.79 13.27
C LEU A 88 18.80 12.73 13.06
N ALA A 89 19.70 12.76 14.00
CA ALA A 89 20.95 13.48 13.89
C ALA A 89 22.14 12.55 14.12
N LEU A 90 23.26 12.84 13.45
CA LEU A 90 24.51 12.11 13.68
C LEU A 90 25.05 12.47 15.07
N ASN A 91 25.37 11.44 15.84
CA ASN A 91 25.94 11.60 17.18
C ASN A 91 27.04 10.57 17.40
N LEU A 92 28.01 10.93 18.26
CA LEU A 92 29.13 10.06 18.65
C LEU A 92 28.92 9.40 20.02
N ALA A 93 27.92 9.85 20.78
CA ALA A 93 27.64 9.33 22.11
C ALA A 93 26.27 8.61 22.14
N ALA A 94 26.27 7.38 22.63
CA ALA A 94 25.03 6.65 22.83
C ALA A 94 24.23 7.21 24.03
N PRO A 95 22.89 7.06 24.04
CA PRO A 95 22.08 7.39 25.20
C PRO A 95 22.54 6.61 26.44
N THR A 96 22.53 7.23 27.59
CA THR A 96 22.91 6.60 28.87
C THR A 96 21.90 5.51 29.29
N ALA A 97 20.64 5.67 28.90
CA ALA A 97 19.58 4.72 29.21
C ALA A 97 19.74 3.42 28.39
N LYS A 98 19.51 2.28 29.02
CA LYS A 98 19.54 0.97 28.35
C LYS A 98 18.43 0.86 27.31
N ALA A 99 18.72 0.20 26.16
CA ALA A 99 17.73 -0.10 25.15
C ALA A 99 16.58 -0.97 25.72
N LEU A 100 15.37 -0.68 25.27
CA LEU A 100 14.18 -1.44 25.64
C LEU A 100 14.27 -2.89 25.11
N PRO A 101 13.78 -3.86 25.88
CA PRO A 101 13.69 -5.25 25.45
C PRO A 101 12.67 -5.40 24.32
N LEU A 102 12.81 -6.47 23.55
CA LEU A 102 11.99 -6.71 22.36
C LEU A 102 10.48 -6.70 22.68
N ARG A 103 10.05 -7.20 23.83
CA ARG A 103 8.64 -7.21 24.25
C ARG A 103 8.06 -5.79 24.28
N ASP A 104 8.84 -4.81 24.74
CA ASP A 104 8.39 -3.42 24.83
C ASP A 104 8.39 -2.75 23.46
N VAL A 105 9.30 -3.15 22.57
CA VAL A 105 9.27 -2.75 21.14
C VAL A 105 8.03 -3.32 20.43
N VAL A 106 7.63 -4.56 20.76
CA VAL A 106 6.39 -5.16 20.26
C VAL A 106 5.17 -4.36 20.72
N ALA A 107 5.12 -3.98 22.01
CA ALA A 107 4.06 -3.14 22.54
C ALA A 107 4.02 -1.74 21.90
N ALA A 108 5.17 -1.22 21.50
CA ALA A 108 5.33 0.06 20.82
C ALA A 108 4.98 0.02 19.31
N ARG A 109 4.79 -1.18 18.73
CA ARG A 109 4.57 -1.37 17.28
C ARG A 109 3.44 -0.51 16.69
N PRO A 110 2.26 -0.31 17.35
CA PRO A 110 1.17 0.47 16.76
C PRO A 110 1.60 1.89 16.37
N TRP A 111 2.28 2.61 17.25
CA TRP A 111 2.75 3.96 16.97
C TRP A 111 4.08 3.99 16.20
N LEU A 112 4.97 2.99 16.35
CA LEU A 112 6.18 2.86 15.53
C LEU A 112 5.87 2.67 14.05
N ASN A 113 4.81 1.97 13.70
CA ASN A 113 4.40 1.79 12.29
C ASN A 113 3.99 3.09 11.61
N ALA A 114 3.42 4.03 12.35
CA ALA A 114 3.03 5.34 11.86
C ALA A 114 4.21 6.33 11.84
N ALA A 115 5.23 6.10 12.68
CA ALA A 115 6.38 6.99 12.83
C ALA A 115 7.16 7.17 11.53
N ARG A 116 7.66 8.39 11.32
CA ARG A 116 8.47 8.78 10.17
C ARG A 116 9.78 9.37 10.69
N PHE A 117 10.90 8.73 10.35
CA PHE A 117 12.23 9.16 10.80
C PHE A 117 12.98 9.77 9.64
N SER A 118 13.22 11.08 9.71
CA SER A 118 13.96 11.84 8.67
C SER A 118 15.39 12.12 9.15
N PHE A 119 16.34 12.09 8.23
CA PHE A 119 17.71 12.48 8.50
C PHE A 119 18.25 13.39 7.39
N PRO A 120 19.24 14.22 7.68
CA PRO A 120 19.83 15.14 6.70
C PRO A 120 20.33 14.41 5.46
N GLY A 121 19.95 14.91 4.28
CA GLY A 121 20.36 14.33 2.99
C GLY A 121 19.43 13.27 2.42
N SER A 122 18.36 12.87 3.11
CA SER A 122 17.37 11.95 2.56
C SER A 122 16.02 12.63 2.37
N PRO A 123 15.45 12.65 1.14
CA PRO A 123 14.11 13.17 0.89
C PRO A 123 13.01 12.23 1.38
N VAL A 124 13.33 10.94 1.57
CA VAL A 124 12.37 9.91 1.98
C VAL A 124 12.60 9.54 3.44
N PRO A 125 11.57 9.56 4.29
CA PRO A 125 11.72 9.16 5.69
C PRO A 125 11.88 7.64 5.82
N LEU A 126 12.70 7.24 6.78
CA LEU A 126 12.77 5.85 7.23
C LEU A 126 11.50 5.49 7.98
N ARG A 127 11.03 4.27 7.80
CA ARG A 127 9.88 3.70 8.49
C ARG A 127 10.21 2.34 9.08
N LEU A 128 9.37 1.87 9.98
CA LEU A 128 9.49 0.52 10.52
C LEU A 128 9.25 -0.50 9.39
N VAL A 129 10.25 -1.34 9.15
CA VAL A 129 10.19 -2.48 8.21
C VAL A 129 10.03 -3.79 8.99
N SER A 130 10.69 -3.88 10.14
CA SER A 130 10.55 -4.98 11.08
C SER A 130 10.77 -4.48 12.51
N LEU A 131 10.51 -5.32 13.50
CA LEU A 131 10.73 -4.98 14.93
C LEU A 131 12.19 -4.65 15.28
N ARG A 132 13.12 -4.85 14.37
CA ARG A 132 14.56 -4.58 14.57
C ARG A 132 15.18 -3.73 13.48
N ALA A 133 14.40 -3.33 12.46
CA ALA A 133 14.94 -2.59 11.34
C ALA A 133 14.01 -1.47 10.88
N LEU A 134 14.61 -0.33 10.60
CA LEU A 134 14.05 0.76 9.81
C LEU A 134 14.52 0.61 8.35
N GLY A 135 13.76 1.15 7.43
CA GLY A 135 14.12 1.18 6.01
C GLY A 135 13.26 2.16 5.25
N PHE A 136 13.63 2.40 4.02
CA PHE A 136 12.81 3.19 3.10
C PHE A 136 11.63 2.33 2.64
N ARG A 137 10.45 2.92 2.60
CA ARG A 137 9.31 2.36 1.89
C ARG A 137 9.18 3.11 0.58
N LEU A 138 9.60 2.45 -0.48
CA LEU A 138 9.53 2.97 -1.84
C LEU A 138 8.28 2.44 -2.53
N PRO A 139 7.66 3.20 -3.44
CA PRO A 139 6.55 2.69 -4.22
C PRO A 139 6.99 1.44 -5.00
N LEU A 140 6.15 0.41 -4.96
CA LEU A 140 6.40 -0.82 -5.72
C LEU A 140 6.11 -0.62 -7.21
N TRP A 141 5.13 0.23 -7.51
CA TRP A 141 4.73 0.60 -8.84
C TRP A 141 4.98 2.07 -9.10
N ASN A 142 5.76 2.37 -10.12
CA ASN A 142 6.02 3.72 -10.59
C ASN A 142 5.12 4.02 -11.79
N GLU A 143 4.50 5.20 -11.79
CA GLU A 143 3.70 5.66 -12.92
C GLU A 143 4.61 6.18 -14.03
N ASP A 144 4.38 5.71 -15.26
CA ASP A 144 4.98 6.21 -16.49
C ASP A 144 3.86 6.47 -17.50
N GLY A 145 3.33 7.67 -17.48
CA GLY A 145 2.10 8.01 -18.19
C GLY A 145 0.91 7.21 -17.67
N ASP A 146 0.32 6.41 -18.56
CA ASP A 146 -0.80 5.50 -18.19
C ASP A 146 -0.34 4.11 -17.72
N LYS A 147 0.94 3.81 -17.87
CA LYS A 147 1.54 2.53 -17.49
C LYS A 147 1.99 2.53 -16.04
N LEU A 148 2.07 1.33 -15.46
CA LEU A 148 2.66 1.09 -14.15
C LEU A 148 3.89 0.21 -14.34
N VAL A 149 5.04 0.65 -13.84
CA VAL A 149 6.31 -0.08 -13.92
C VAL A 149 6.69 -0.60 -12.54
N HIS A 150 6.82 -1.91 -12.40
CA HIS A 150 7.21 -2.53 -11.15
C HIS A 150 8.69 -2.25 -10.85
N ALA A 151 8.96 -1.59 -9.72
CA ALA A 151 10.28 -1.06 -9.36
C ALA A 151 11.38 -2.13 -9.22
N VAL A 152 11.02 -3.38 -8.90
CA VAL A 152 12.00 -4.46 -8.65
C VAL A 152 12.17 -5.38 -9.85
N THR A 153 11.06 -5.75 -10.51
CA THR A 153 11.08 -6.74 -11.60
C THR A 153 11.13 -6.13 -12.99
N GLY A 154 10.83 -4.83 -13.12
CA GLY A 154 10.68 -4.17 -14.41
C GLY A 154 9.43 -4.60 -15.20
N GLN A 155 8.49 -5.33 -14.56
CA GLN A 155 7.21 -5.68 -15.15
C GLN A 155 6.44 -4.43 -15.52
N ILE A 156 5.83 -4.38 -16.68
CA ILE A 156 5.07 -3.24 -17.16
C ILE A 156 3.60 -3.65 -17.25
N LEU A 157 2.75 -2.89 -16.58
CA LEU A 157 1.31 -3.03 -16.71
C LEU A 157 0.76 -1.91 -17.57
N VAL A 158 -0.08 -2.27 -18.52
CA VAL A 158 -0.77 -1.32 -19.39
C VAL A 158 -2.27 -1.36 -19.10
N PRO A 159 -2.97 -0.22 -19.13
CA PRO A 159 -4.41 -0.23 -18.97
C PRO A 159 -5.09 -0.83 -20.20
N ASP A 160 -6.02 -1.75 -19.99
CA ASP A 160 -6.96 -2.24 -21.00
C ASP A 160 -8.33 -1.61 -20.74
N PRO A 161 -8.68 -0.52 -21.46
CA PRO A 161 -9.96 0.17 -21.27
C PRO A 161 -11.17 -0.69 -21.69
N ALA A 162 -10.97 -1.69 -22.53
CA ALA A 162 -12.07 -2.55 -22.99
C ALA A 162 -12.48 -3.55 -21.89
N ARG A 163 -11.50 -4.09 -21.17
CA ARG A 163 -11.73 -5.02 -20.06
C ARG A 163 -11.91 -4.32 -18.72
N GLY A 164 -11.34 -3.13 -18.55
CA GLY A 164 -11.30 -2.40 -17.31
C GLY A 164 -10.29 -2.98 -16.31
N ASN A 165 -9.12 -3.40 -16.79
CA ASN A 165 -8.04 -3.94 -15.97
C ASN A 165 -6.70 -3.37 -16.40
N TYR A 166 -5.73 -3.40 -15.47
CA TYR A 166 -4.33 -3.39 -15.88
C TYR A 166 -3.93 -4.81 -16.29
N VAL A 167 -3.24 -4.91 -17.41
CA VAL A 167 -2.72 -6.17 -17.94
C VAL A 167 -1.21 -6.11 -18.07
N ASP A 168 -0.55 -7.22 -17.83
CA ASP A 168 0.88 -7.34 -18.08
C ASP A 168 1.17 -7.20 -19.58
N GLU A 169 2.07 -6.31 -19.94
CA GLU A 169 2.39 -5.99 -21.36
C GLU A 169 2.89 -7.21 -22.14
N LYS A 170 3.51 -8.19 -21.47
CA LYS A 170 4.08 -9.37 -22.11
C LYS A 170 3.12 -10.54 -22.18
N SER A 171 2.41 -10.82 -21.10
CA SER A 171 1.50 -11.98 -21.03
C SER A 171 0.07 -11.66 -21.42
N GLY A 172 -0.34 -10.38 -21.33
CA GLY A 172 -1.72 -9.96 -21.53
C GLY A 172 -2.66 -10.37 -20.39
N GLU A 173 -2.10 -10.93 -19.29
CA GLU A 173 -2.89 -11.37 -18.13
C GLU A 173 -3.26 -10.19 -17.25
N PRO A 174 -4.50 -10.15 -16.71
CA PRO A 174 -4.92 -9.09 -15.79
C PRO A 174 -4.16 -9.18 -14.46
N VAL A 175 -3.79 -8.01 -13.94
CA VAL A 175 -3.05 -7.88 -12.67
C VAL A 175 -3.78 -6.90 -11.76
N GLY A 176 -4.06 -7.33 -10.54
CA GLY A 176 -4.72 -6.52 -9.53
C GLY A 176 -6.23 -6.37 -9.75
N PRO A 177 -6.87 -5.44 -9.02
CA PRO A 177 -8.29 -5.17 -9.18
C PRO A 177 -8.57 -4.45 -10.50
N GLY A 178 -9.76 -4.68 -11.06
CA GLY A 178 -10.25 -3.98 -12.23
C GLY A 178 -11.11 -2.78 -11.89
N TRP A 179 -11.43 -2.01 -12.91
CA TRP A 179 -12.38 -0.88 -12.80
C TRP A 179 -13.58 -1.09 -13.72
N ARG A 180 -14.65 -0.42 -13.36
CA ARG A 180 -15.89 -0.47 -14.10
C ARG A 180 -15.78 0.26 -15.43
N VAL A 181 -16.14 -0.44 -16.51
CA VAL A 181 -16.23 0.11 -17.87
C VAL A 181 -17.59 -0.20 -18.48
N TRP A 182 -17.98 0.61 -19.47
CA TRP A 182 -19.19 0.39 -20.24
C TRP A 182 -18.92 -0.69 -21.29
N ILE A 183 -19.70 -1.77 -21.25
CA ILE A 183 -19.58 -2.90 -22.21
C ILE A 183 -20.81 -3.04 -23.12
N GLY A 184 -21.72 -2.07 -23.05
CA GLY A 184 -22.93 -2.06 -23.87
C GLY A 184 -23.83 -3.26 -23.57
N THR A 185 -24.22 -3.99 -24.59
CA THR A 185 -25.19 -5.12 -24.48
C THR A 185 -24.53 -6.47 -24.31
N GLU A 186 -23.22 -6.55 -24.00
CA GLU A 186 -22.52 -7.83 -23.91
C GLU A 186 -23.08 -8.75 -22.84
N ASN A 187 -23.47 -8.24 -21.68
CA ASN A 187 -24.11 -9.06 -20.64
C ASN A 187 -25.41 -9.71 -21.15
N PHE A 188 -26.19 -8.98 -21.94
CA PHE A 188 -27.43 -9.51 -22.52
C PHE A 188 -27.12 -10.56 -23.61
N ARG A 189 -26.12 -10.32 -24.46
CA ARG A 189 -25.67 -11.29 -25.45
C ARG A 189 -25.20 -12.58 -24.81
N LEU A 190 -24.47 -12.50 -23.68
CA LEU A 190 -24.04 -13.66 -22.93
C LEU A 190 -25.22 -14.50 -22.44
N ILE A 191 -26.25 -13.85 -21.87
CA ILE A 191 -27.48 -14.51 -21.40
C ILE A 191 -28.16 -15.29 -22.54
N PHE A 192 -28.23 -14.72 -23.74
CA PHE A 192 -28.89 -15.37 -24.86
C PHE A 192 -28.04 -16.42 -25.57
N ARG A 193 -26.71 -16.32 -25.50
CA ARG A 193 -25.77 -17.28 -26.10
C ARG A 193 -25.56 -18.53 -25.26
N ASP A 194 -25.52 -18.40 -23.94
CA ASP A 194 -25.28 -19.51 -23.05
C ASP A 194 -26.58 -20.23 -22.69
N PRO A 195 -26.77 -21.50 -23.14
CA PRO A 195 -27.98 -22.27 -22.83
C PRO A 195 -28.19 -22.51 -21.34
N ALA A 196 -27.11 -22.60 -20.54
CA ALA A 196 -27.17 -22.82 -19.11
C ALA A 196 -27.74 -21.61 -18.36
N ILE A 197 -27.51 -20.40 -18.89
CA ILE A 197 -28.03 -19.15 -18.33
C ILE A 197 -29.38 -18.80 -18.94
N ARG A 198 -29.54 -18.98 -20.24
CA ARG A 198 -30.74 -18.60 -20.99
C ARG A 198 -32.02 -19.23 -20.46
N ALA A 199 -32.00 -20.53 -20.24
CA ALA A 199 -33.23 -21.26 -19.85
C ALA A 199 -33.75 -20.82 -18.45
N PRO A 200 -32.93 -20.80 -17.39
CA PRO A 200 -33.35 -20.25 -16.09
C PRO A 200 -33.76 -18.79 -16.15
N PHE A 201 -33.01 -17.96 -16.89
CA PHE A 201 -33.31 -16.52 -17.03
C PHE A 201 -34.68 -16.27 -17.65
N LEU A 202 -34.97 -16.92 -18.79
CA LEU A 202 -36.25 -16.73 -19.48
C LEU A 202 -37.44 -17.25 -18.64
N LYS A 203 -37.25 -18.31 -17.85
CA LYS A 203 -38.25 -18.81 -16.93
C LYS A 203 -38.57 -17.81 -15.84
N ILE A 204 -37.54 -17.22 -15.20
CA ILE A 204 -37.70 -16.21 -14.13
C ILE A 204 -38.27 -14.92 -14.71
N PHE A 205 -37.78 -14.49 -15.87
CA PHE A 205 -38.28 -13.29 -16.56
C PHE A 205 -39.76 -13.42 -16.92
N GLY A 206 -40.14 -14.57 -17.57
CA GLY A 206 -41.52 -14.82 -17.91
C GLY A 206 -42.45 -14.88 -16.69
N TRP A 207 -41.98 -15.47 -15.59
CA TRP A 207 -42.72 -15.45 -14.33
C TRP A 207 -42.93 -14.03 -13.80
N ASN A 208 -41.89 -13.20 -13.77
CA ASN A 208 -42.01 -11.81 -13.32
C ASN A 208 -42.95 -10.98 -14.21
N VAL A 209 -42.92 -11.17 -15.52
CA VAL A 209 -43.81 -10.50 -16.45
C VAL A 209 -45.27 -10.94 -16.27
N ALA A 210 -45.50 -12.23 -15.94
CA ALA A 210 -46.86 -12.75 -15.72
C ALA A 210 -47.51 -12.23 -14.43
N PHE A 211 -46.73 -11.82 -13.45
CA PHE A 211 -47.19 -11.35 -12.14
C PHE A 211 -46.98 -9.86 -11.88
N ALA A 212 -46.48 -9.09 -12.85
CA ALA A 212 -46.33 -7.65 -12.81
C ALA A 212 -47.60 -6.97 -13.35
#